data_f3d58f1a8440d35ceec4f69d075731df
#
_entry.id   f3d58f1a8440d35ceec4f69d075731df
#
_cell.length_a   1.000
_cell.length_b   1.000
_cell.length_c   1.000
_cell.angle_alpha   90.00
_cell.angle_beta   90.00
_cell.angle_gamma   90.00
#
_symmetry.space_group_name_H-M   'P 1'
#
loop_
_entity.id
_entity.type
_entity.pdbx_description
1 polymer ?
#
loop_
_entity_poly.entity_id
_entity_poly.type
_entity_poly.pdbx_seq_one_letter_code
_entity_poly.pdbx_strand_id
1 'polypeptide(L)'
;MSLNLDKKIYLRALSLISRKKIKNTLSLSIKTRYIESEIFRYLSHILISIIIGLLAGAGGIFFHTLLEFTKNKFHPENLQSSININPIIIFFIPSLGALITSYMTYLFPEIAREKGVLSVIKAILIKKGYIPFKETLFHFFAPIISIGTGAPLGPEGPSAKIGGGIGSYISTLLKLNSNDIIMYTSAGGGAAISAVFNAPIAGVFFGIEVILLNDLKNRALSALIISSVVADILARHALGDKKVFVIPHYDLGDYNSYFLFFLLSIICGIISLLYFKLSYTFKQMFNEKLKITTPFGRLIPVTLVFGFFLLWDYDLFGIGYDTINNLFINKFSLMEALKLLILKICFLALFIQAGAFGGTFAPSLSIGAFAGYSFALLANKFFYTSIDPVAFGLVGMGGVLAGINSIPLTSILLVFEVTGDYKFILPLMLSSIISYLVIIYYRGGSEYSIALMDENIDVSKKGDIDVLSKAPVSSIIKKDMDIVKAKTSFNILINTIISAKYGDIFVINDKEQFLGIITLKDVRQALLDNDLADLLIASDLAVKLPAVQPQDSISTAIKIMKEYDLENVPVVNRANGKLEGIVTHRDIIEKYFSIVDDIALSEHLIKSEKAK
;
A
#
# COMPACT_ATOMS: atom_id res chain seq x y z
N MET A 1 44.73 -41.40 57.68
CA MET A 1 44.81 -40.67 56.37
C MET A 1 43.50 -40.69 55.59
N SER A 2 42.41 -41.26 56.16
CA SER A 2 41.11 -41.41 55.48
C SER A 2 40.05 -40.33 55.80
N LEU A 3 40.20 -39.57 56.89
CA LEU A 3 39.24 -38.54 57.30
C LEU A 3 39.28 -37.21 56.52
N ASN A 4 40.36 -36.97 55.76
CA ASN A 4 40.52 -35.71 55.00
C ASN A 4 39.98 -35.76 53.55
N LEU A 5 39.69 -36.95 53.01
CA LEU A 5 39.14 -37.13 51.67
C LEU A 5 37.64 -36.86 51.63
N ASP A 6 36.93 -37.35 52.66
CA ASP A 6 35.48 -37.19 52.75
C ASP A 6 35.03 -35.72 52.93
N LYS A 7 35.81 -34.96 53.70
CA LYS A 7 35.55 -33.53 53.93
C LYS A 7 35.70 -32.67 52.63
N LYS A 8 36.66 -33.06 51.79
CA LYS A 8 36.89 -32.39 50.50
C LYS A 8 35.81 -32.72 49.45
N ILE A 9 35.29 -33.94 49.47
CA ILE A 9 34.18 -34.39 48.61
C ILE A 9 32.89 -33.72 49.06
N TYR A 10 32.62 -33.66 50.38
CA TYR A 10 31.45 -33.00 50.94
C TYR A 10 31.42 -31.50 50.66
N LEU A 11 32.56 -30.78 50.77
CA LEU A 11 32.65 -29.37 50.44
C LEU A 11 32.52 -29.10 48.93
N ARG A 12 32.98 -30.01 48.06
CA ARG A 12 32.76 -29.94 46.62
C ARG A 12 31.31 -30.18 46.25
N ALA A 13 30.62 -31.13 46.88
CA ALA A 13 29.21 -31.40 46.70
C ALA A 13 28.32 -30.22 47.15
N LEU A 14 28.65 -29.63 48.33
CA LEU A 14 27.96 -28.40 48.79
C LEU A 14 28.18 -27.20 47.90
N SER A 15 29.37 -27.02 47.32
CA SER A 15 29.64 -25.93 46.37
C SER A 15 28.91 -26.14 45.03
N LEU A 16 28.72 -27.37 44.58
CA LEU A 16 27.97 -27.68 43.36
C LEU A 16 26.47 -27.51 43.58
N ILE A 17 25.94 -27.89 44.76
CA ILE A 17 24.53 -27.66 45.10
C ILE A 17 24.20 -26.17 45.25
N SER A 18 25.12 -25.39 45.88
CA SER A 18 24.93 -23.95 46.01
C SER A 18 24.99 -23.24 44.64
N ARG A 19 25.93 -23.63 43.78
CA ARG A 19 26.01 -23.10 42.39
C ARG A 19 24.80 -23.44 41.56
N LYS A 20 24.23 -24.66 41.69
CA LYS A 20 23.02 -25.07 40.98
C LYS A 20 21.77 -24.32 41.49
N LYS A 21 21.71 -24.07 42.82
CA LYS A 21 20.64 -23.27 43.42
C LYS A 21 20.68 -21.79 43.03
N ILE A 22 21.87 -21.20 43.02
CA ILE A 22 22.12 -19.81 42.57
C ILE A 22 21.82 -19.67 41.07
N LYS A 23 22.23 -20.64 40.24
CA LYS A 23 21.96 -20.63 38.79
C LYS A 23 20.47 -20.74 38.48
N ASN A 24 19.72 -21.56 39.26
CA ASN A 24 18.27 -21.70 39.12
C ASN A 24 17.53 -20.44 39.60
N THR A 25 17.96 -19.80 40.70
CA THR A 25 17.34 -18.55 41.19
C THR A 25 17.65 -17.36 40.25
N LEU A 26 18.85 -17.26 39.69
CA LEU A 26 19.17 -16.26 38.67
C LEU A 26 18.39 -16.49 37.38
N SER A 27 18.24 -17.73 36.93
CA SER A 27 17.43 -18.03 35.74
C SER A 27 15.95 -17.75 35.95
N LEU A 28 15.40 -17.97 37.14
CA LEU A 28 14.04 -17.60 37.49
C LEU A 28 13.84 -16.07 37.54
N SER A 29 14.79 -15.33 38.14
CA SER A 29 14.69 -13.87 38.23
C SER A 29 14.85 -13.18 36.87
N ILE A 30 15.69 -13.72 35.97
CA ILE A 30 15.80 -13.25 34.59
C ILE A 30 14.52 -13.57 33.81
N LYS A 31 13.95 -14.76 33.99
CA LYS A 31 12.72 -15.19 33.33
C LYS A 31 11.50 -14.38 33.80
N THR A 32 11.39 -14.06 35.09
CA THR A 32 10.34 -13.18 35.61
C THR A 32 10.49 -11.75 35.11
N ARG A 33 11.67 -11.16 35.11
CA ARG A 33 11.93 -9.84 34.55
C ARG A 33 11.65 -9.77 33.05
N TYR A 34 11.98 -10.81 32.30
CA TYR A 34 11.66 -10.91 30.88
C TYR A 34 10.15 -10.97 30.64
N ILE A 35 9.42 -11.80 31.41
CA ILE A 35 7.95 -11.91 31.34
C ILE A 35 7.30 -10.58 31.71
N GLU A 36 7.74 -9.92 32.76
CA GLU A 36 7.25 -8.59 33.17
C GLU A 36 7.47 -7.53 32.07
N SER A 37 8.62 -7.53 31.43
CA SER A 37 8.92 -6.61 30.32
C SER A 37 8.07 -6.90 29.07
N GLU A 38 7.77 -8.17 28.78
CA GLU A 38 6.91 -8.59 27.70
C GLU A 38 5.45 -8.17 27.97
N ILE A 39 4.93 -8.43 29.17
CA ILE A 39 3.56 -8.02 29.57
C ILE A 39 3.41 -6.50 29.47
N PHE A 40 4.38 -5.74 29.98
CA PHE A 40 4.37 -4.29 29.89
C PHE A 40 4.34 -3.81 28.44
N ARG A 41 5.08 -4.46 27.55
CA ARG A 41 5.11 -4.16 26.12
C ARG A 41 3.77 -4.45 25.44
N TYR A 42 3.10 -5.54 25.80
CA TYR A 42 1.75 -5.85 25.28
C TYR A 42 0.70 -4.89 25.82
N LEU A 43 0.72 -4.56 27.10
CA LEU A 43 -0.21 -3.61 27.70
C LEU A 43 -0.05 -2.20 27.10
N SER A 44 1.18 -1.73 26.92
CA SER A 44 1.44 -0.45 26.28
C SER A 44 1.00 -0.43 24.80
N HIS A 45 1.17 -1.54 24.07
CA HIS A 45 0.68 -1.68 22.71
C HIS A 45 -0.85 -1.56 22.63
N ILE A 46 -1.57 -2.26 23.50
CA ILE A 46 -3.04 -2.17 23.58
C ILE A 46 -3.47 -0.75 23.93
N LEU A 47 -2.87 -0.13 24.94
CA LEU A 47 -3.21 1.22 25.39
C LEU A 47 -2.99 2.26 24.28
N ILE A 48 -1.85 2.21 23.58
CA ILE A 48 -1.56 3.12 22.47
C ILE A 48 -2.57 2.90 21.33
N SER A 49 -2.92 1.65 21.01
CA SER A 49 -3.91 1.34 19.98
C SER A 49 -5.30 1.91 20.33
N ILE A 50 -5.70 1.84 21.61
CA ILE A 50 -6.95 2.44 22.09
C ILE A 50 -6.89 3.97 21.96
N ILE A 51 -5.81 4.61 22.40
CA ILE A 51 -5.64 6.06 22.29
C ILE A 51 -5.72 6.52 20.83
N ILE A 52 -5.04 5.80 19.93
CA ILE A 52 -5.07 6.11 18.49
C ILE A 52 -6.49 5.92 17.95
N GLY A 53 -7.19 4.83 18.33
CA GLY A 53 -8.57 4.58 17.92
C GLY A 53 -9.50 5.71 18.36
N LEU A 54 -9.39 6.16 19.61
CA LEU A 54 -10.17 7.28 20.14
C LEU A 54 -9.89 8.59 19.40
N LEU A 55 -8.63 8.96 19.23
CA LEU A 55 -8.26 10.24 18.64
C LEU A 55 -8.46 10.27 17.12
N ALA A 56 -8.11 9.19 16.41
CA ALA A 56 -8.35 9.08 14.97
C ALA A 56 -9.85 8.96 14.67
N GLY A 57 -10.60 8.21 15.50
CA GLY A 57 -12.05 8.13 15.44
C GLY A 57 -12.71 9.50 15.67
N ALA A 58 -12.31 10.22 16.72
CA ALA A 58 -12.81 11.58 16.98
C ALA A 58 -12.47 12.54 15.83
N GLY A 59 -11.26 12.46 15.27
CA GLY A 59 -10.87 13.24 14.09
C GLY A 59 -11.73 12.92 12.86
N GLY A 60 -12.02 11.64 12.62
CA GLY A 60 -12.91 11.18 11.54
C GLY A 60 -14.36 11.65 11.72
N ILE A 61 -14.90 11.54 12.93
CA ILE A 61 -16.25 12.02 13.29
C ILE A 61 -16.35 13.53 13.09
N PHE A 62 -15.38 14.29 13.59
CA PHE A 62 -15.38 15.75 13.46
C PHE A 62 -15.27 16.18 11.99
N PHE A 63 -14.42 15.52 11.22
CA PHE A 63 -14.32 15.71 9.78
C PHE A 63 -15.66 15.42 9.07
N HIS A 64 -16.28 14.28 9.36
CA HIS A 64 -17.55 13.88 8.76
C HIS A 64 -18.68 14.86 9.12
N THR A 65 -18.76 15.27 10.38
CA THR A 65 -19.78 16.22 10.85
C THR A 65 -19.66 17.58 10.17
N LEU A 66 -18.44 18.12 10.05
CA LEU A 66 -18.22 19.39 9.35
C LEU A 66 -18.46 19.27 7.85
N LEU A 67 -18.12 18.14 7.24
CA LEU A 67 -18.37 17.87 5.84
C LEU A 67 -19.88 17.83 5.55
N GLU A 68 -20.65 17.07 6.35
CA GLU A 68 -22.10 16.99 6.22
C GLU A 68 -22.77 18.35 6.50
N PHE A 69 -22.29 19.09 7.50
CA PHE A 69 -22.77 20.44 7.77
C PHE A 69 -22.57 21.35 6.55
N THR A 70 -21.38 21.34 5.96
CA THR A 70 -21.06 22.15 4.78
C THR A 70 -21.87 21.70 3.57
N LYS A 71 -21.95 20.38 3.32
CA LYS A 71 -22.76 19.80 2.25
C LYS A 71 -24.23 20.23 2.38
N ASN A 72 -24.84 20.05 3.54
CA ASN A 72 -26.24 20.39 3.76
C ASN A 72 -26.52 21.90 3.59
N LYS A 73 -25.58 22.76 3.97
CA LYS A 73 -25.69 24.21 3.79
C LYS A 73 -25.66 24.63 2.31
N PHE A 74 -24.89 23.93 1.47
CA PHE A 74 -24.72 24.26 0.06
C PHE A 74 -25.50 23.33 -0.89
N HIS A 75 -26.25 22.35 -0.35
CA HIS A 75 -27.03 21.42 -1.17
C HIS A 75 -28.12 22.18 -1.93
N PRO A 76 -28.24 21.98 -3.26
CA PRO A 76 -29.19 22.72 -4.08
C PRO A 76 -30.64 22.65 -3.62
N GLU A 77 -31.13 21.47 -3.23
CA GLU A 77 -32.49 21.26 -2.74
C GLU A 77 -32.77 22.05 -1.44
N ASN A 78 -31.82 22.01 -0.50
CA ASN A 78 -31.96 22.74 0.78
C ASN A 78 -31.96 24.25 0.57
N LEU A 79 -31.14 24.75 -0.36
CA LEU A 79 -31.10 26.16 -0.70
C LEU A 79 -32.36 26.61 -1.41
N GLN A 80 -32.91 25.77 -2.29
CA GLN A 80 -34.13 26.07 -3.01
C GLN A 80 -35.36 26.04 -2.10
N SER A 81 -35.44 25.06 -1.20
CA SER A 81 -36.56 24.91 -0.26
C SER A 81 -36.56 25.97 0.87
N SER A 82 -35.37 26.33 1.40
CA SER A 82 -35.25 27.22 2.58
C SER A 82 -35.25 28.70 2.23
N ILE A 83 -34.67 29.12 1.10
CA ILE A 83 -34.40 30.55 0.81
C ILE A 83 -34.91 30.95 -0.60
N ASN A 84 -35.46 30.02 -1.38
CA ASN A 84 -35.90 30.25 -2.77
C ASN A 84 -34.82 30.97 -3.63
N ILE A 85 -33.60 30.44 -3.57
CA ILE A 85 -32.40 31.06 -4.18
C ILE A 85 -32.50 30.97 -5.71
N ASN A 86 -32.04 32.03 -6.36
CA ASN A 86 -31.91 32.04 -7.83
C ASN A 86 -30.98 30.88 -8.27
N PRO A 87 -31.39 30.04 -9.25
CA PRO A 87 -30.62 28.94 -9.81
C PRO A 87 -29.19 29.33 -10.24
N ILE A 88 -28.96 30.59 -10.62
CA ILE A 88 -27.63 31.13 -10.94
C ILE A 88 -26.65 30.97 -9.77
N ILE A 89 -27.11 31.10 -8.52
CA ILE A 89 -26.24 30.93 -7.35
C ILE A 89 -25.80 29.47 -7.22
N ILE A 90 -26.72 28.51 -7.44
CA ILE A 90 -26.43 27.08 -7.43
C ILE A 90 -25.33 26.74 -8.45
N PHE A 91 -25.41 27.34 -9.65
CA PHE A 91 -24.37 27.19 -10.68
C PHE A 91 -22.97 27.57 -10.20
N PHE A 92 -22.83 28.63 -9.40
CA PHE A 92 -21.53 29.13 -8.95
C PHE A 92 -21.00 28.50 -7.66
N ILE A 93 -21.80 27.74 -6.90
CA ILE A 93 -21.38 27.12 -5.64
C ILE A 93 -20.12 26.24 -5.80
N PRO A 94 -20.04 25.30 -6.77
CA PRO A 94 -18.83 24.50 -6.95
C PRO A 94 -17.61 25.36 -7.33
N SER A 95 -17.83 26.45 -8.05
CA SER A 95 -16.75 27.36 -8.45
C SER A 95 -16.22 28.19 -7.29
N LEU A 96 -17.06 28.53 -6.31
CA LEU A 96 -16.62 29.14 -5.06
C LEU A 96 -15.71 28.21 -4.26
N GLY A 97 -16.09 26.94 -4.13
CA GLY A 97 -15.23 25.93 -3.47
C GLY A 97 -13.91 25.72 -4.21
N ALA A 98 -13.96 25.67 -5.55
CA ALA A 98 -12.77 25.58 -6.38
C ALA A 98 -11.83 26.79 -6.22
N LEU A 99 -12.37 28.00 -6.11
CA LEU A 99 -11.59 29.21 -5.89
C LEU A 99 -10.87 29.17 -4.52
N ILE A 100 -11.57 28.80 -3.47
CA ILE A 100 -10.98 28.72 -2.12
C ILE A 100 -9.91 27.61 -2.08
N THR A 101 -10.18 26.43 -2.58
CA THR A 101 -9.22 25.32 -2.57
C THR A 101 -8.02 25.56 -3.50
N SER A 102 -8.22 26.25 -4.62
CA SER A 102 -7.13 26.68 -5.49
C SER A 102 -6.24 27.72 -4.80
N TYR A 103 -6.83 28.67 -4.05
CA TYR A 103 -6.09 29.63 -3.26
C TYR A 103 -5.29 28.97 -2.12
N MET A 104 -5.89 28.01 -1.41
CA MET A 104 -5.17 27.17 -0.43
C MET A 104 -3.98 26.43 -1.06
N THR A 105 -4.18 25.86 -2.26
CA THR A 105 -3.11 25.17 -3.00
C THR A 105 -2.00 26.14 -3.43
N TYR A 106 -2.36 27.36 -3.80
CA TYR A 106 -1.39 28.40 -4.16
C TYR A 106 -0.54 28.83 -2.97
N LEU A 107 -1.13 28.94 -1.77
CA LEU A 107 -0.40 29.28 -0.54
C LEU A 107 0.49 28.15 -0.02
N PHE A 108 0.08 26.88 -0.21
CA PHE A 108 0.77 25.70 0.33
C PHE A 108 0.99 24.62 -0.74
N PRO A 109 1.76 24.90 -1.80
CA PRO A 109 1.87 24.01 -2.98
C PRO A 109 2.49 22.66 -2.64
N GLU A 110 3.49 22.60 -1.75
CA GLU A 110 4.15 21.35 -1.34
C GLU A 110 3.20 20.44 -0.56
N ILE A 111 2.41 21.01 0.36
CA ILE A 111 1.43 20.27 1.16
C ILE A 111 0.27 19.78 0.27
N ALA A 112 -0.20 20.63 -0.63
CA ALA A 112 -1.32 20.34 -1.51
C ALA A 112 -1.01 19.27 -2.57
N ARG A 113 0.28 19.02 -2.88
CA ARG A 113 0.72 17.98 -3.84
C ARG A 113 0.50 16.57 -3.30
N GLU A 114 0.65 16.37 -2.00
CA GLU A 114 0.55 15.08 -1.33
C GLU A 114 -0.91 14.76 -0.96
N LYS A 115 -1.70 14.23 -1.92
CA LYS A 115 -3.15 14.02 -1.76
C LYS A 115 -3.53 12.59 -1.36
N GLY A 116 -4.63 12.48 -0.62
CA GLY A 116 -5.38 11.24 -0.39
C GLY A 116 -4.58 10.08 0.20
N VAL A 117 -5.04 8.89 -0.11
CA VAL A 117 -4.48 7.62 0.40
C VAL A 117 -3.05 7.40 -0.08
N LEU A 118 -2.74 7.77 -1.34
CA LEU A 118 -1.40 7.61 -1.91
C LEU A 118 -0.33 8.29 -1.07
N SER A 119 -0.64 9.45 -0.48
CA SER A 119 0.30 10.17 0.40
C SER A 119 0.58 9.42 1.71
N VAL A 120 -0.41 8.69 2.25
CA VAL A 120 -0.22 7.84 3.44
C VAL A 120 0.66 6.64 3.08
N ILE A 121 0.40 6.01 1.93
CA ILE A 121 1.22 4.90 1.42
C ILE A 121 2.68 5.35 1.23
N LYS A 122 2.92 6.52 0.61
CA LYS A 122 4.25 7.10 0.47
C LYS A 122 4.92 7.39 1.82
N ALA A 123 4.16 7.91 2.79
CA ALA A 123 4.69 8.15 4.13
C ALA A 123 5.18 6.84 4.76
N ILE A 124 4.48 5.73 4.58
CA ILE A 124 4.87 4.41 5.06
C ILE A 124 6.10 3.88 4.33
N LEU A 125 6.10 3.94 2.99
CA LEU A 125 7.18 3.37 2.19
C LEU A 125 8.50 4.16 2.27
N ILE A 126 8.41 5.50 2.29
CA ILE A 126 9.58 6.38 2.15
C ILE A 126 9.91 7.12 3.43
N LYS A 127 8.89 7.63 4.16
CA LYS A 127 9.06 8.50 5.33
C LYS A 127 8.94 7.72 6.65
N LYS A 128 9.08 6.39 6.65
CA LYS A 128 9.00 5.52 7.84
C LYS A 128 7.74 5.75 8.68
N GLY A 129 6.61 6.04 8.03
CA GLY A 129 5.32 6.31 8.65
C GLY A 129 5.12 7.75 9.15
N TYR A 130 6.09 8.64 8.96
CA TYR A 130 5.98 10.02 9.42
C TYR A 130 5.11 10.88 8.49
N ILE A 131 4.07 11.49 9.06
CA ILE A 131 3.19 12.49 8.40
C ILE A 131 3.25 13.78 9.21
N PRO A 132 3.70 14.91 8.63
CA PRO A 132 3.70 16.20 9.32
C PRO A 132 2.29 16.63 9.72
N PHE A 133 2.09 17.10 10.94
CA PHE A 133 0.76 17.50 11.42
C PHE A 133 0.15 18.65 10.61
N LYS A 134 0.97 19.54 10.04
CA LYS A 134 0.51 20.60 9.13
C LYS A 134 -0.16 20.04 7.86
N GLU A 135 0.36 18.93 7.31
CA GLU A 135 -0.25 18.24 6.18
C GLU A 135 -1.61 17.66 6.57
N THR A 136 -1.71 17.06 7.76
CA THR A 136 -2.97 16.53 8.29
C THR A 136 -4.03 17.61 8.41
N LEU A 137 -3.66 18.77 8.94
CA LEU A 137 -4.56 19.91 9.12
C LEU A 137 -5.04 20.50 7.78
N PHE A 138 -4.15 20.65 6.81
CA PHE A 138 -4.50 21.11 5.47
C PHE A 138 -5.50 20.16 4.79
N HIS A 139 -5.22 18.85 4.85
CA HIS A 139 -6.09 17.81 4.29
C HIS A 139 -7.33 17.52 5.12
N PHE A 140 -7.48 18.17 6.27
CA PHE A 140 -8.74 18.22 7.00
C PHE A 140 -9.68 19.27 6.37
N PHE A 141 -9.23 20.51 6.14
CA PHE A 141 -10.09 21.59 5.67
C PHE A 141 -10.33 21.61 4.15
N ALA A 142 -9.31 21.33 3.34
CA ALA A 142 -9.43 21.43 1.89
C ALA A 142 -10.51 20.50 1.30
N PRO A 143 -10.65 19.22 1.73
CA PRO A 143 -11.73 18.35 1.26
C PRO A 143 -13.11 18.76 1.78
N ILE A 144 -13.23 19.30 3.00
CA ILE A 144 -14.52 19.81 3.52
C ILE A 144 -15.05 20.89 2.57
N ILE A 145 -14.19 21.80 2.14
CA ILE A 145 -14.58 22.86 1.20
C ILE A 145 -14.87 22.28 -0.18
N SER A 146 -13.97 21.44 -0.72
CA SER A 146 -14.11 20.87 -2.06
C SER A 146 -15.40 20.03 -2.21
N ILE A 147 -15.58 19.03 -1.33
CA ILE A 147 -16.71 18.11 -1.36
C ILE A 147 -17.99 18.80 -0.88
N GLY A 148 -17.91 19.58 0.19
CA GLY A 148 -19.05 20.29 0.78
C GLY A 148 -19.69 21.32 -0.16
N THR A 149 -18.93 21.87 -1.12
CA THR A 149 -19.47 22.75 -2.17
C THR A 149 -19.87 22.01 -3.44
N GLY A 150 -19.89 20.67 -3.42
CA GLY A 150 -20.50 19.86 -4.45
C GLY A 150 -19.55 19.04 -5.31
N ALA A 151 -18.23 19.08 -5.13
CA ALA A 151 -17.34 18.20 -5.89
C ALA A 151 -17.76 16.73 -5.71
N PRO A 152 -17.93 15.95 -6.81
CA PRO A 152 -18.38 14.57 -6.76
C PRO A 152 -17.26 13.61 -6.36
N LEU A 153 -16.72 13.83 -5.15
CA LEU A 153 -15.57 13.13 -4.59
C LEU A 153 -15.92 12.56 -3.21
N GLY A 154 -15.13 11.57 -2.77
CA GLY A 154 -15.34 10.86 -1.52
C GLY A 154 -14.46 11.37 -0.35
N PRO A 155 -14.92 11.18 0.89
CA PRO A 155 -14.23 11.59 2.10
C PRO A 155 -13.10 10.65 2.53
N GLU A 156 -12.95 9.46 1.93
CA GLU A 156 -12.13 8.35 2.44
C GLU A 156 -10.63 8.67 2.40
N GLY A 157 -10.17 9.21 1.28
CA GLY A 157 -8.77 9.61 1.14
C GLY A 157 -8.35 10.62 2.20
N PRO A 158 -9.10 11.71 2.38
CA PRO A 158 -8.94 12.64 3.49
C PRO A 158 -8.99 11.99 4.87
N SER A 159 -9.99 11.14 5.13
CA SER A 159 -10.15 10.45 6.42
C SER A 159 -8.95 9.57 6.75
N ALA A 160 -8.47 8.77 5.79
CA ALA A 160 -7.28 7.95 5.96
C ALA A 160 -6.03 8.82 6.27
N LYS A 161 -5.91 9.98 5.62
CA LYS A 161 -4.79 10.91 5.88
C LYS A 161 -4.90 11.56 7.25
N ILE A 162 -6.10 11.94 7.69
CA ILE A 162 -6.36 12.51 9.01
C ILE A 162 -6.02 11.49 10.10
N GLY A 163 -6.58 10.29 10.02
CA GLY A 163 -6.32 9.23 10.98
C GLY A 163 -4.86 8.76 10.98
N GLY A 164 -4.28 8.56 9.81
CA GLY A 164 -2.87 8.24 9.67
C GLY A 164 -1.96 9.34 10.23
N GLY A 165 -2.27 10.61 9.99
CA GLY A 165 -1.56 11.76 10.56
C GLY A 165 -1.63 11.81 12.07
N ILE A 166 -2.79 11.51 12.67
CA ILE A 166 -2.97 11.41 14.13
C ILE A 166 -2.13 10.25 14.69
N GLY A 167 -2.20 9.06 14.08
CA GLY A 167 -1.39 7.89 14.48
C GLY A 167 0.11 8.17 14.38
N SER A 168 0.55 8.83 13.30
CA SER A 168 1.93 9.27 13.11
C SER A 168 2.37 10.29 14.17
N TYR A 169 1.53 11.28 14.45
CA TYR A 169 1.84 12.32 15.45
C TYR A 169 2.00 11.74 16.86
N ILE A 170 1.06 10.88 17.29
CA ILE A 170 1.10 10.23 18.62
C ILE A 170 2.34 9.35 18.76
N SER A 171 2.58 8.48 17.77
CA SER A 171 3.72 7.56 17.80
C SER A 171 5.06 8.30 17.78
N THR A 172 5.15 9.42 17.07
CA THR A 172 6.34 10.28 17.05
C THR A 172 6.50 11.02 18.39
N LEU A 173 5.41 11.52 18.99
CA LEU A 173 5.42 12.16 20.31
C LEU A 173 5.91 11.18 21.40
N LEU A 174 5.50 9.93 21.33
CA LEU A 174 5.95 8.85 22.20
C LEU A 174 7.36 8.34 21.86
N LYS A 175 8.02 8.90 20.85
CA LYS A 175 9.39 8.55 20.39
C LYS A 175 9.53 7.06 20.08
N LEU A 176 8.51 6.45 19.47
CA LEU A 176 8.53 5.05 19.09
C LEU A 176 9.48 4.79 17.92
N ASN A 177 9.87 3.53 17.72
CA ASN A 177 10.71 3.14 16.59
C ASN A 177 9.93 3.22 15.25
N SER A 178 10.65 3.22 14.11
CA SER A 178 10.06 3.40 12.79
C SER A 178 9.00 2.34 12.45
N ASN A 179 9.19 1.08 12.86
CA ASN A 179 8.21 0.02 12.60
C ASN A 179 6.90 0.25 13.38
N ASP A 180 7.00 0.72 14.62
CA ASP A 180 5.82 1.06 15.42
C ASP A 180 5.13 2.33 14.88
N ILE A 181 5.88 3.32 14.37
CA ILE A 181 5.29 4.50 13.71
C ILE A 181 4.50 4.07 12.47
N ILE A 182 5.05 3.22 11.60
CA ILE A 182 4.36 2.65 10.43
C ILE A 182 3.06 1.95 10.86
N MET A 183 3.16 1.08 11.87
CA MET A 183 2.03 0.32 12.40
C MET A 183 0.92 1.24 12.91
N TYR A 184 1.23 2.21 13.74
CA TYR A 184 0.23 3.11 14.34
C TYR A 184 -0.29 4.16 13.36
N THR A 185 0.50 4.58 12.37
CA THR A 185 0.01 5.41 11.25
C THR A 185 -1.04 4.65 10.45
N SER A 186 -0.80 3.37 10.16
CA SER A 186 -1.77 2.52 9.46
C SER A 186 -3.01 2.27 10.29
N ALA A 187 -2.84 2.01 11.59
CA ALA A 187 -3.94 1.80 12.54
C ALA A 187 -4.83 3.03 12.66
N GLY A 188 -4.24 4.24 12.72
CA GLY A 188 -4.98 5.49 12.72
C GLY A 188 -5.78 5.70 11.42
N GLY A 189 -5.16 5.41 10.26
CA GLY A 189 -5.84 5.51 8.97
C GLY A 189 -7.05 4.57 8.85
N GLY A 190 -6.89 3.31 9.25
CA GLY A 190 -7.98 2.33 9.31
C GLY A 190 -9.08 2.72 10.30
N ALA A 191 -8.71 3.23 11.47
CA ALA A 191 -9.63 3.69 12.50
C ALA A 191 -10.51 4.87 12.03
N ALA A 192 -9.94 5.84 11.31
CA ALA A 192 -10.72 6.95 10.76
C ALA A 192 -11.71 6.49 9.68
N ILE A 193 -11.33 5.53 8.82
CA ILE A 193 -12.25 4.90 7.86
C ILE A 193 -13.37 4.17 8.57
N SER A 194 -13.03 3.38 9.62
CA SER A 194 -14.01 2.69 10.46
C SER A 194 -15.06 3.67 11.02
N ALA A 195 -14.62 4.79 11.59
CA ALA A 195 -15.52 5.78 12.18
C ALA A 195 -16.42 6.49 11.15
N VAL A 196 -15.91 6.78 9.96
CA VAL A 196 -16.67 7.48 8.91
C VAL A 196 -17.73 6.61 8.26
N PHE A 197 -17.45 5.30 8.11
CA PHE A 197 -18.38 4.36 7.46
C PHE A 197 -19.22 3.53 8.42
N ASN A 198 -18.97 3.63 9.74
CA ASN A 198 -19.56 2.73 10.72
C ASN A 198 -19.29 1.23 10.38
N ALA A 199 -18.06 0.95 9.92
CA ALA A 199 -17.64 -0.30 9.33
C ALA A 199 -16.24 -0.71 9.85
N PRO A 200 -16.13 -1.32 11.05
CA PRO A 200 -14.85 -1.61 11.68
C PRO A 200 -14.03 -2.67 10.94
N ILE A 201 -14.66 -3.70 10.38
CA ILE A 201 -13.94 -4.74 9.63
C ILE A 201 -13.37 -4.15 8.34
N ALA A 202 -14.16 -3.36 7.61
CA ALA A 202 -13.68 -2.67 6.41
C ALA A 202 -12.53 -1.70 6.73
N GLY A 203 -12.56 -1.00 7.86
CA GLY A 203 -11.47 -0.15 8.32
C GLY A 203 -10.17 -0.91 8.58
N VAL A 204 -10.24 -2.09 9.22
CA VAL A 204 -9.10 -2.98 9.42
C VAL A 204 -8.51 -3.42 8.08
N PHE A 205 -9.35 -3.93 7.17
CA PHE A 205 -8.88 -4.42 5.87
C PHE A 205 -8.40 -3.31 4.95
N PHE A 206 -8.97 -2.12 5.03
CA PHE A 206 -8.43 -0.94 4.37
C PHE A 206 -7.00 -0.61 4.84
N GLY A 207 -6.76 -0.68 6.15
CA GLY A 207 -5.41 -0.52 6.72
C GLY A 207 -4.42 -1.56 6.21
N ILE A 208 -4.86 -2.81 6.05
CA ILE A 208 -4.05 -3.93 5.56
C ILE A 208 -3.82 -3.82 4.05
N GLU A 209 -4.91 -3.79 3.29
CA GLU A 209 -4.89 -3.94 1.83
C GLU A 209 -4.34 -2.70 1.13
N VAL A 210 -4.74 -1.51 1.63
CA VAL A 210 -4.39 -0.24 1.00
C VAL A 210 -3.15 0.38 1.62
N ILE A 211 -3.18 0.61 2.94
CA ILE A 211 -2.13 1.40 3.59
C ILE A 211 -0.85 0.57 3.75
N LEU A 212 -0.96 -0.67 4.24
CA LEU A 212 0.17 -1.58 4.40
C LEU A 212 0.50 -2.38 3.13
N LEU A 213 -0.29 -2.23 2.05
CA LEU A 213 -0.08 -2.96 0.78
C LEU A 213 0.07 -4.48 1.00
N ASN A 214 -0.77 -5.06 1.83
CA ASN A 214 -0.78 -6.48 2.24
C ASN A 214 0.46 -6.95 3.04
N ASP A 215 1.26 -6.06 3.61
CA ASP A 215 2.34 -6.43 4.53
C ASP A 215 1.80 -6.64 5.94
N LEU A 216 1.41 -7.87 6.25
CA LEU A 216 0.82 -8.28 7.52
C LEU A 216 1.89 -8.73 8.52
N LYS A 217 2.16 -7.89 9.50
CA LYS A 217 2.88 -8.30 10.74
C LYS A 217 1.86 -8.49 11.85
N ASN A 218 1.97 -9.57 12.64
CA ASN A 218 0.98 -9.91 13.70
C ASN A 218 0.64 -8.74 14.63
N ARG A 219 1.62 -7.90 14.97
CA ARG A 219 1.40 -6.72 15.83
C ARG A 219 0.62 -5.60 15.11
N ALA A 220 0.78 -5.46 13.79
CA ALA A 220 0.03 -4.48 13.03
C ALA A 220 -1.46 -4.84 12.95
N LEU A 221 -1.78 -6.11 12.80
CA LEU A 221 -3.16 -6.60 12.79
C LEU A 221 -3.90 -6.29 14.10
N SER A 222 -3.26 -6.56 15.26
CA SER A 222 -3.88 -6.24 16.56
C SER A 222 -4.09 -4.74 16.78
N ALA A 223 -3.14 -3.90 16.36
CA ALA A 223 -3.30 -2.45 16.42
C ALA A 223 -4.46 -1.96 15.55
N LEU A 224 -4.56 -2.45 14.31
CA LEU A 224 -5.65 -2.14 13.38
C LEU A 224 -7.01 -2.54 13.95
N ILE A 225 -7.14 -3.77 14.47
CA ILE A 225 -8.41 -4.26 15.04
C ILE A 225 -8.81 -3.40 16.24
N ILE A 226 -7.92 -3.21 17.21
CA ILE A 226 -8.23 -2.46 18.43
C ILE A 226 -8.62 -1.03 18.10
N SER A 227 -7.83 -0.35 17.27
CA SER A 227 -8.08 1.06 16.94
C SER A 227 -9.35 1.24 16.10
N SER A 228 -9.64 0.34 15.14
CA SER A 228 -10.85 0.41 14.32
C SER A 228 -12.12 0.14 15.14
N VAL A 229 -12.10 -0.86 16.02
CA VAL A 229 -13.24 -1.16 16.91
C VAL A 229 -13.50 -0.01 17.87
N VAL A 230 -12.46 0.54 18.51
CA VAL A 230 -12.61 1.68 19.42
C VAL A 230 -13.14 2.93 18.71
N ALA A 231 -12.66 3.19 17.49
CA ALA A 231 -13.13 4.30 16.68
C ALA A 231 -14.60 4.13 16.25
N ASP A 232 -15.02 2.92 15.90
CA ASP A 232 -16.40 2.60 15.54
C ASP A 232 -17.36 2.73 16.73
N ILE A 233 -16.97 2.22 17.91
CA ILE A 233 -17.76 2.39 19.15
C ILE A 233 -17.97 3.88 19.44
N LEU A 234 -16.92 4.69 19.29
CA LEU A 234 -17.02 6.13 19.47
C LEU A 234 -17.95 6.77 18.44
N ALA A 235 -17.86 6.34 17.17
CA ALA A 235 -18.68 6.85 16.08
C ALA A 235 -20.17 6.50 16.28
N ARG A 236 -20.48 5.27 16.64
CA ARG A 236 -21.84 4.84 16.97
C ARG A 236 -22.44 5.61 18.15
N HIS A 237 -21.61 5.91 19.16
CA HIS A 237 -22.06 6.72 20.30
C HIS A 237 -22.34 8.17 19.91
N ALA A 238 -21.49 8.78 19.07
CA ALA A 238 -21.57 10.20 18.70
C ALA A 238 -22.59 10.50 17.58
N LEU A 239 -22.63 9.67 16.55
CA LEU A 239 -23.46 9.87 15.34
C LEU A 239 -24.72 8.97 15.32
N GLY A 240 -24.79 8.00 16.24
CA GLY A 240 -25.82 6.96 16.27
C GLY A 240 -25.46 5.78 15.36
N ASP A 241 -26.12 4.65 15.62
CA ASP A 241 -25.97 3.40 14.84
C ASP A 241 -26.85 3.46 13.56
N LYS A 242 -26.66 4.50 12.76
CA LYS A 242 -27.37 4.67 11.50
C LYS A 242 -26.57 4.04 10.37
N LYS A 243 -27.26 3.20 9.56
CA LYS A 243 -26.68 2.70 8.32
C LYS A 243 -26.52 3.84 7.31
N VAL A 244 -25.41 3.84 6.59
CA VAL A 244 -25.11 4.84 5.55
C VAL A 244 -26.12 4.77 4.41
N PHE A 245 -26.59 3.56 4.06
CA PHE A 245 -27.57 3.34 3.00
C PHE A 245 -28.89 2.77 3.55
N VAL A 246 -29.98 3.33 3.05
CA VAL A 246 -31.33 2.82 3.28
C VAL A 246 -31.64 1.78 2.20
N ILE A 247 -31.53 0.51 2.55
CA ILE A 247 -31.72 -0.60 1.61
C ILE A 247 -33.15 -1.13 1.77
N PRO A 248 -34.01 -1.01 0.75
CA PRO A 248 -35.35 -1.62 0.78
C PRO A 248 -35.25 -3.14 0.74
N HIS A 249 -36.39 -3.82 0.93
CA HIS A 249 -36.42 -5.27 0.75
C HIS A 249 -36.07 -5.62 -0.71
N TYR A 250 -35.18 -6.59 -0.89
CA TYR A 250 -34.70 -7.05 -2.19
C TYR A 250 -34.67 -8.57 -2.28
N ASP A 251 -34.65 -9.08 -3.50
CA ASP A 251 -34.49 -10.50 -3.79
C ASP A 251 -33.20 -10.76 -4.58
N LEU A 252 -32.39 -11.71 -4.12
CA LEU A 252 -31.17 -12.14 -4.83
C LEU A 252 -31.47 -13.04 -6.04
N GLY A 253 -32.72 -13.53 -6.14
CA GLY A 253 -33.12 -14.49 -7.16
C GLY A 253 -32.56 -15.89 -6.94
N ASP A 254 -32.76 -16.73 -7.94
CA ASP A 254 -32.35 -18.13 -7.94
C ASP A 254 -30.85 -18.31 -8.30
N TYR A 255 -30.36 -19.56 -8.27
CA TYR A 255 -28.99 -19.91 -8.66
C TYR A 255 -28.62 -19.42 -10.09
N ASN A 256 -29.57 -19.30 -11.00
CA ASN A 256 -29.34 -18.74 -12.34
C ASN A 256 -28.90 -17.27 -12.30
N SER A 257 -29.25 -16.52 -11.26
CA SER A 257 -28.83 -15.14 -11.05
C SER A 257 -27.32 -15.00 -10.85
N TYR A 258 -26.63 -16.04 -10.39
CA TYR A 258 -25.16 -16.02 -10.26
C TYR A 258 -24.43 -15.89 -11.61
N PHE A 259 -25.00 -16.43 -12.70
CA PHE A 259 -24.48 -16.19 -14.03
C PHE A 259 -24.60 -14.71 -14.43
N LEU A 260 -25.71 -14.06 -14.07
CA LEU A 260 -25.90 -12.63 -14.33
C LEU A 260 -24.99 -11.77 -13.44
N PHE A 261 -24.73 -12.17 -12.20
CA PHE A 261 -23.72 -11.51 -11.35
C PHE A 261 -22.31 -11.65 -11.93
N PHE A 262 -21.97 -12.79 -12.53
CA PHE A 262 -20.71 -12.97 -13.24
C PHE A 262 -20.59 -12.01 -14.44
N LEU A 263 -21.63 -11.86 -15.25
CA LEU A 263 -21.65 -10.92 -16.37
C LEU A 263 -21.54 -9.46 -15.87
N LEU A 264 -22.28 -9.10 -14.82
CA LEU A 264 -22.17 -7.80 -14.18
C LEU A 264 -20.74 -7.52 -13.70
N SER A 265 -20.06 -8.53 -13.16
CA SER A 265 -18.68 -8.39 -12.66
C SER A 265 -17.72 -7.95 -13.76
N ILE A 266 -17.85 -8.54 -14.96
CA ILE A 266 -17.06 -8.15 -16.13
C ILE A 266 -17.38 -6.71 -16.54
N ILE A 267 -18.68 -6.35 -16.54
CA ILE A 267 -19.11 -4.98 -16.87
C ILE A 267 -18.55 -3.98 -15.85
N CYS A 268 -18.54 -4.29 -14.56
CA CYS A 268 -17.92 -3.46 -13.53
C CYS A 268 -16.42 -3.25 -13.81
N GLY A 269 -15.70 -4.29 -14.23
CA GLY A 269 -14.31 -4.19 -14.67
C GLY A 269 -14.15 -3.28 -15.89
N ILE A 270 -15.00 -3.41 -16.89
CA ILE A 270 -14.99 -2.56 -18.09
C ILE A 270 -15.28 -1.09 -17.74
N ILE A 271 -16.26 -0.83 -16.88
CA ILE A 271 -16.57 0.53 -16.39
C ILE A 271 -15.37 1.12 -15.64
N SER A 272 -14.70 0.32 -14.83
CA SER A 272 -13.48 0.74 -14.13
C SER A 272 -12.34 1.06 -15.12
N LEU A 273 -12.16 0.26 -16.19
CA LEU A 273 -11.23 0.58 -17.28
C LEU A 273 -11.60 1.88 -18.01
N LEU A 274 -12.89 2.11 -18.24
CA LEU A 274 -13.37 3.35 -18.85
C LEU A 274 -13.03 4.57 -18.00
N TYR A 275 -13.22 4.48 -16.68
CA TYR A 275 -12.79 5.53 -15.74
C TYR A 275 -11.29 5.83 -15.90
N PHE A 276 -10.42 4.82 -15.92
CA PHE A 276 -8.98 5.02 -16.07
C PHE A 276 -8.61 5.63 -17.43
N LYS A 277 -9.28 5.20 -18.50
CA LYS A 277 -9.08 5.77 -19.83
C LYS A 277 -9.47 7.25 -19.87
N LEU A 278 -10.60 7.61 -19.29
CA LEU A 278 -11.05 9.01 -19.19
C LEU A 278 -10.11 9.83 -18.32
N SER A 279 -9.70 9.30 -17.17
CA SER A 279 -8.75 9.94 -16.26
C SER A 279 -7.41 10.22 -16.96
N TYR A 280 -6.88 9.26 -17.71
CA TYR A 280 -5.66 9.44 -18.51
C TYR A 280 -5.85 10.50 -19.61
N THR A 281 -6.97 10.46 -20.31
CA THR A 281 -7.29 11.45 -21.37
C THR A 281 -7.37 12.88 -20.79
N PHE A 282 -8.00 13.05 -19.63
CA PHE A 282 -8.06 14.36 -18.97
C PHE A 282 -6.69 14.79 -18.43
N LYS A 283 -5.88 13.86 -17.92
CA LYS A 283 -4.48 14.13 -17.53
C LYS A 283 -3.68 14.68 -18.71
N GLN A 284 -3.78 14.03 -19.88
CA GLN A 284 -3.14 14.52 -21.11
C GLN A 284 -3.71 15.87 -21.57
N MET A 285 -5.02 16.04 -21.52
CA MET A 285 -5.66 17.29 -21.90
C MET A 285 -5.11 18.47 -21.10
N PHE A 286 -5.02 18.36 -19.77
CA PHE A 286 -4.50 19.45 -18.93
C PHE A 286 -3.00 19.65 -19.07
N ASN A 287 -2.20 18.58 -19.14
CA ASN A 287 -0.74 18.68 -19.10
C ASN A 287 -0.12 18.95 -20.48
N GLU A 288 -0.61 18.28 -21.52
CA GLU A 288 0.03 18.28 -22.85
C GLU A 288 -0.66 19.24 -23.84
N LYS A 289 -2.02 19.17 -23.92
CA LYS A 289 -2.77 19.97 -24.90
C LYS A 289 -3.00 21.40 -24.43
N LEU A 290 -3.56 21.60 -23.23
CA LEU A 290 -3.88 22.91 -22.69
C LEU A 290 -2.69 23.54 -21.93
N LYS A 291 -1.73 22.71 -21.49
CA LYS A 291 -0.54 23.12 -20.71
C LYS A 291 -0.87 24.00 -19.50
N ILE A 292 -2.02 23.72 -18.86
CA ILE A 292 -2.47 24.47 -17.70
C ILE A 292 -1.77 23.93 -16.46
N THR A 293 -0.94 24.72 -15.81
CA THR A 293 -0.19 24.35 -14.60
C THR A 293 -0.83 24.86 -13.31
N THR A 294 -1.62 25.93 -13.41
CA THR A 294 -2.20 26.58 -12.22
C THR A 294 -3.45 25.86 -11.72
N PRO A 295 -3.64 25.72 -10.39
CA PRO A 295 -4.83 25.14 -9.81
C PRO A 295 -6.12 25.85 -10.24
N PHE A 296 -6.10 27.18 -10.28
CA PHE A 296 -7.24 28.01 -10.73
C PHE A 296 -7.63 27.69 -12.18
N GLY A 297 -6.65 27.60 -13.07
CA GLY A 297 -6.90 27.34 -14.50
C GLY A 297 -7.50 25.96 -14.75
N ARG A 298 -7.25 24.99 -13.89
CA ARG A 298 -7.82 23.63 -14.02
C ARG A 298 -9.20 23.52 -13.36
N LEU A 299 -9.31 23.93 -12.08
CA LEU A 299 -10.53 23.68 -11.28
C LEU A 299 -11.69 24.58 -11.67
N ILE A 300 -11.47 25.87 -11.92
CA ILE A 300 -12.57 26.81 -12.19
C ILE A 300 -13.35 26.44 -13.47
N PRO A 301 -12.72 26.19 -14.63
CA PRO A 301 -13.47 25.78 -15.83
C PRO A 301 -14.26 24.47 -15.63
N VAL A 302 -13.66 23.51 -14.91
CA VAL A 302 -14.30 22.24 -14.61
C VAL A 302 -15.56 22.45 -13.77
N THR A 303 -15.47 23.27 -12.73
CA THR A 303 -16.62 23.55 -11.84
C THR A 303 -17.69 24.39 -12.49
N LEU A 304 -17.37 25.26 -13.46
CA LEU A 304 -18.36 25.96 -14.26
C LEU A 304 -19.12 24.98 -15.17
N VAL A 305 -18.42 24.07 -15.86
CA VAL A 305 -19.09 23.02 -16.63
C VAL A 305 -19.96 22.15 -15.72
N PHE A 306 -19.44 21.74 -14.58
CA PHE A 306 -20.20 20.93 -13.62
C PHE A 306 -21.45 21.67 -13.09
N GLY A 307 -21.31 22.96 -12.76
CA GLY A 307 -22.41 23.80 -12.31
C GLY A 307 -23.56 23.89 -13.33
N PHE A 308 -23.24 23.88 -14.63
CA PHE A 308 -24.24 23.81 -15.69
C PHE A 308 -25.06 22.51 -15.64
N PHE A 309 -24.38 21.36 -15.49
CA PHE A 309 -25.07 20.07 -15.36
C PHE A 309 -25.83 19.94 -14.04
N LEU A 310 -25.32 20.56 -12.97
CA LEU A 310 -25.96 20.59 -11.66
C LEU A 310 -27.33 21.30 -11.69
N LEU A 311 -27.52 22.29 -12.56
CA LEU A 311 -28.85 22.92 -12.74
C LEU A 311 -29.92 21.97 -13.30
N TRP A 312 -29.48 20.92 -14.00
CA TRP A 312 -30.39 19.92 -14.57
C TRP A 312 -30.62 18.72 -13.65
N ASP A 313 -29.63 18.40 -12.82
CA ASP A 313 -29.70 17.19 -12.00
C ASP A 313 -28.90 17.34 -10.71
N TYR A 314 -29.60 17.54 -9.59
CA TYR A 314 -28.99 17.72 -8.27
C TYR A 314 -28.39 16.43 -7.72
N ASP A 315 -28.72 15.25 -8.28
CA ASP A 315 -28.14 13.96 -7.93
C ASP A 315 -26.63 13.84 -8.29
N LEU A 316 -26.09 14.84 -9.00
CA LEU A 316 -24.64 14.95 -9.25
C LEU A 316 -23.87 15.56 -8.06
N PHE A 317 -24.56 16.25 -7.12
CA PHE A 317 -23.92 17.02 -6.05
C PHE A 317 -23.24 16.14 -5.00
N GLY A 318 -21.96 16.42 -4.71
CA GLY A 318 -21.23 15.89 -3.57
C GLY A 318 -20.93 14.39 -3.64
N ILE A 319 -20.90 13.73 -2.49
CA ILE A 319 -20.42 12.35 -2.29
C ILE A 319 -21.21 11.30 -3.07
N GLY A 320 -22.51 11.49 -3.22
CA GLY A 320 -23.40 10.58 -3.95
C GLY A 320 -24.14 9.54 -3.08
N TYR A 321 -24.08 9.62 -1.73
CA TYR A 321 -24.82 8.70 -0.86
C TYR A 321 -26.34 8.93 -0.94
N ASP A 322 -26.77 10.18 -0.95
CA ASP A 322 -28.19 10.54 -1.12
C ASP A 322 -28.72 10.03 -2.45
N THR A 323 -27.91 10.14 -3.51
CA THR A 323 -28.24 9.63 -4.84
C THR A 323 -28.39 8.09 -4.87
N ILE A 324 -27.54 7.34 -4.13
CA ILE A 324 -27.68 5.88 -4.00
C ILE A 324 -28.98 5.55 -3.27
N ASN A 325 -29.31 6.26 -2.19
CA ASN A 325 -30.57 6.07 -1.46
C ASN A 325 -31.75 6.39 -2.36
N ASN A 326 -31.72 7.48 -3.12
CA ASN A 326 -32.74 7.83 -4.09
C ASN A 326 -32.90 6.76 -5.18
N LEU A 327 -31.79 6.21 -5.70
CA LEU A 327 -31.81 5.14 -6.70
C LEU A 327 -32.58 3.91 -6.20
N PHE A 328 -32.33 3.49 -4.97
CA PHE A 328 -32.94 2.29 -4.41
C PHE A 328 -34.39 2.49 -3.97
N ILE A 329 -34.77 3.69 -3.51
CA ILE A 329 -36.13 3.98 -3.01
C ILE A 329 -37.03 4.41 -4.15
N ASN A 330 -36.60 5.37 -4.98
CA ASN A 330 -37.45 6.08 -5.94
C ASN A 330 -37.56 5.41 -7.31
N LYS A 331 -36.86 4.31 -7.57
CA LYS A 331 -36.90 3.51 -8.79
C LYS A 331 -36.70 4.33 -10.06
N PHE A 332 -35.46 4.75 -10.29
CA PHE A 332 -35.08 5.48 -11.53
C PHE A 332 -35.42 4.70 -12.79
N SER A 333 -35.79 5.42 -13.83
CA SER A 333 -35.90 4.84 -15.17
C SER A 333 -34.50 4.44 -15.70
N LEU A 334 -34.48 3.51 -16.66
CA LEU A 334 -33.21 3.08 -17.27
C LEU A 334 -32.41 4.25 -17.86
N MET A 335 -33.10 5.22 -18.50
CA MET A 335 -32.45 6.35 -19.15
C MET A 335 -31.82 7.32 -18.12
N GLU A 336 -32.51 7.58 -17.02
CA GLU A 336 -31.99 8.40 -15.91
C GLU A 336 -30.79 7.73 -15.24
N ALA A 337 -30.87 6.42 -14.96
CA ALA A 337 -29.79 5.68 -14.36
C ALA A 337 -28.52 5.66 -15.25
N LEU A 338 -28.68 5.44 -16.56
CA LEU A 338 -27.56 5.47 -17.51
C LEU A 338 -26.97 6.88 -17.68
N LYS A 339 -27.82 7.92 -17.72
CA LYS A 339 -27.36 9.33 -17.76
C LYS A 339 -26.47 9.64 -16.56
N LEU A 340 -26.94 9.33 -15.33
CA LEU A 340 -26.18 9.58 -14.10
C LEU A 340 -24.91 8.73 -14.03
N LEU A 341 -24.95 7.47 -14.46
CA LEU A 341 -23.77 6.62 -14.57
C LEU A 341 -22.66 7.28 -15.39
N ILE A 342 -23.00 7.74 -16.61
CA ILE A 342 -22.02 8.37 -17.52
C ILE A 342 -21.49 9.68 -16.94
N LEU A 343 -22.37 10.53 -16.43
CA LEU A 343 -21.97 11.83 -15.87
C LEU A 343 -21.09 11.67 -14.63
N LYS A 344 -21.43 10.73 -13.72
CA LYS A 344 -20.61 10.47 -12.52
C LYS A 344 -19.21 9.96 -12.87
N ILE A 345 -19.06 9.06 -13.85
CA ILE A 345 -17.74 8.59 -14.30
C ILE A 345 -16.93 9.75 -14.89
N CYS A 346 -17.55 10.56 -15.78
CA CYS A 346 -16.89 11.68 -16.42
C CYS A 346 -16.43 12.74 -15.41
N PHE A 347 -17.34 13.17 -14.51
CA PHE A 347 -17.00 14.20 -13.53
C PHE A 347 -16.03 13.70 -12.46
N LEU A 348 -16.13 12.45 -12.00
CA LEU A 348 -15.12 11.87 -11.11
C LEU A 348 -13.71 11.97 -11.72
N ALA A 349 -13.56 11.48 -12.95
CA ALA A 349 -12.27 11.53 -13.65
C ALA A 349 -11.78 12.98 -13.88
N LEU A 350 -12.69 13.88 -14.24
CA LEU A 350 -12.37 15.27 -14.52
C LEU A 350 -11.93 16.03 -13.26
N PHE A 351 -12.65 15.89 -12.13
CA PHE A 351 -12.31 16.56 -10.87
C PHE A 351 -11.00 16.07 -10.26
N ILE A 352 -10.74 14.77 -10.32
CA ILE A 352 -9.47 14.18 -9.86
C ILE A 352 -8.30 14.79 -10.66
N GLN A 353 -8.41 14.84 -11.99
CA GLN A 353 -7.34 15.36 -12.85
C GLN A 353 -7.23 16.90 -12.82
N ALA A 354 -8.31 17.59 -12.52
CA ALA A 354 -8.28 19.04 -12.27
C ALA A 354 -7.60 19.39 -10.94
N GLY A 355 -7.44 18.42 -10.05
CA GLY A 355 -6.75 18.59 -8.78
C GLY A 355 -7.63 18.97 -7.61
N ALA A 356 -8.91 18.64 -7.62
CA ALA A 356 -9.82 18.76 -6.47
C ALA A 356 -9.38 17.89 -5.28
N PHE A 357 -9.89 18.19 -4.09
CA PHE A 357 -9.57 17.45 -2.86
C PHE A 357 -10.72 16.52 -2.48
N GLY A 358 -10.44 15.22 -2.53
CA GLY A 358 -11.35 14.13 -2.21
C GLY A 358 -10.82 12.81 -2.74
N GLY A 359 -11.54 11.72 -2.47
CA GLY A 359 -11.20 10.36 -2.90
C GLY A 359 -12.10 9.83 -4.02
N THR A 360 -11.75 8.66 -4.55
CA THR A 360 -12.50 7.95 -5.60
C THR A 360 -13.45 6.89 -5.05
N PHE A 361 -13.37 6.58 -3.77
CA PHE A 361 -14.00 5.42 -3.12
C PHE A 361 -15.54 5.52 -3.11
N ALA A 362 -16.13 6.53 -2.42
CA ALA A 362 -17.57 6.73 -2.40
C ALA A 362 -18.18 6.99 -3.79
N PRO A 363 -17.58 7.79 -4.68
CA PRO A 363 -18.05 7.88 -6.05
C PRO A 363 -18.03 6.55 -6.80
N SER A 364 -17.06 5.66 -6.52
CA SER A 364 -17.02 4.32 -7.12
C SER A 364 -18.22 3.47 -6.68
N LEU A 365 -18.64 3.58 -5.40
CA LEU A 365 -19.87 2.93 -4.92
C LEU A 365 -21.08 3.43 -5.70
N SER A 366 -21.21 4.74 -5.89
CA SER A 366 -22.32 5.33 -6.64
C SER A 366 -22.34 4.88 -8.11
N ILE A 367 -21.19 4.93 -8.79
CA ILE A 367 -21.02 4.43 -10.16
C ILE A 367 -21.42 2.96 -10.24
N GLY A 368 -20.98 2.14 -9.27
CA GLY A 368 -21.30 0.71 -9.19
C GLY A 368 -22.78 0.45 -8.97
N ALA A 369 -23.43 1.22 -8.10
CA ALA A 369 -24.87 1.14 -7.87
C ALA A 369 -25.65 1.39 -9.15
N PHE A 370 -25.35 2.48 -9.86
CA PHE A 370 -26.00 2.80 -11.15
C PHE A 370 -25.69 1.77 -12.24
N ALA A 371 -24.48 1.23 -12.27
CA ALA A 371 -24.08 0.19 -13.22
C ALA A 371 -24.87 -1.10 -13.02
N GLY A 372 -24.93 -1.61 -11.79
CA GLY A 372 -25.66 -2.82 -11.44
C GLY A 372 -27.18 -2.67 -11.63
N TYR A 373 -27.72 -1.53 -11.17
CA TYR A 373 -29.14 -1.20 -11.33
C TYR A 373 -29.55 -1.12 -12.81
N SER A 374 -28.78 -0.41 -13.63
CA SER A 374 -29.02 -0.32 -15.08
C SER A 374 -28.90 -1.67 -15.78
N PHE A 375 -27.91 -2.48 -15.38
CA PHE A 375 -27.73 -3.84 -15.90
C PHE A 375 -28.97 -4.69 -15.65
N ALA A 376 -29.52 -4.67 -14.44
CA ALA A 376 -30.73 -5.43 -14.10
C ALA A 376 -31.96 -4.97 -14.91
N LEU A 377 -32.13 -3.65 -15.06
CA LEU A 377 -33.24 -3.12 -15.90
C LEU A 377 -33.07 -3.54 -17.37
N LEU A 378 -31.84 -3.54 -17.91
CA LEU A 378 -31.58 -4.03 -19.27
C LEU A 378 -31.83 -5.53 -19.39
N ALA A 379 -31.37 -6.34 -18.43
CA ALA A 379 -31.59 -7.77 -18.42
C ALA A 379 -33.08 -8.11 -18.36
N ASN A 380 -33.84 -7.44 -17.50
CA ASN A 380 -35.30 -7.62 -17.40
C ASN A 380 -36.00 -7.27 -18.71
N LYS A 381 -35.54 -6.22 -19.42
CA LYS A 381 -36.15 -5.78 -20.67
C LYS A 381 -35.84 -6.72 -21.84
N PHE A 382 -34.59 -7.20 -21.96
CA PHE A 382 -34.14 -7.95 -23.13
C PHE A 382 -34.24 -9.46 -22.97
N PHE A 383 -34.07 -9.98 -21.76
CA PHE A 383 -34.07 -11.43 -21.49
C PHE A 383 -35.33 -11.88 -20.76
N TYR A 384 -36.31 -10.98 -20.54
CA TYR A 384 -37.55 -11.26 -19.82
C TYR A 384 -37.31 -11.91 -18.43
N THR A 385 -36.21 -11.52 -17.78
CA THR A 385 -35.89 -11.93 -16.40
C THR A 385 -36.68 -11.06 -15.42
N SER A 386 -36.83 -11.52 -14.18
CA SER A 386 -37.48 -10.75 -13.10
C SER A 386 -36.49 -10.50 -11.96
N ILE A 387 -35.24 -10.15 -12.30
CA ILE A 387 -34.21 -9.87 -11.32
C ILE A 387 -34.40 -8.51 -10.68
N ASP A 388 -34.01 -8.42 -9.39
CA ASP A 388 -34.19 -7.19 -8.60
C ASP A 388 -33.06 -6.19 -8.88
N PRO A 389 -33.37 -4.98 -9.39
CA PRO A 389 -32.37 -3.96 -9.67
C PRO A 389 -31.60 -3.49 -8.44
N VAL A 390 -32.19 -3.52 -7.23
CA VAL A 390 -31.52 -3.13 -5.99
C VAL A 390 -30.42 -4.12 -5.65
N ALA A 391 -30.69 -5.43 -5.74
CA ALA A 391 -29.70 -6.49 -5.51
C ALA A 391 -28.48 -6.35 -6.43
N PHE A 392 -28.74 -6.13 -7.74
CA PHE A 392 -27.67 -5.94 -8.72
C PHE A 392 -26.92 -4.62 -8.52
N GLY A 393 -27.61 -3.56 -8.08
CA GLY A 393 -26.99 -2.30 -7.68
C GLY A 393 -26.00 -2.46 -6.54
N LEU A 394 -26.39 -3.18 -5.49
CA LEU A 394 -25.52 -3.47 -4.33
C LEU A 394 -24.29 -4.29 -4.73
N VAL A 395 -24.43 -5.31 -5.57
CA VAL A 395 -23.31 -6.11 -6.08
C VAL A 395 -22.39 -5.26 -6.97
N GLY A 396 -22.98 -4.40 -7.81
CA GLY A 396 -22.25 -3.46 -8.64
C GLY A 396 -21.40 -2.46 -7.83
N MET A 397 -21.91 -1.99 -6.67
CA MET A 397 -21.14 -1.14 -5.74
C MET A 397 -19.79 -1.78 -5.39
N GLY A 398 -19.81 -3.04 -4.97
CA GLY A 398 -18.61 -3.79 -4.63
C GLY A 398 -17.68 -3.98 -5.84
N GLY A 399 -18.25 -4.34 -7.00
CA GLY A 399 -17.46 -4.59 -8.20
C GLY A 399 -16.70 -3.37 -8.71
N VAL A 400 -17.36 -2.21 -8.83
CA VAL A 400 -16.71 -0.99 -9.32
C VAL A 400 -15.75 -0.41 -8.28
N LEU A 401 -16.09 -0.49 -6.99
CA LEU A 401 -15.17 -0.08 -5.92
C LEU A 401 -13.88 -0.89 -5.96
N ALA A 402 -13.98 -2.22 -6.07
CA ALA A 402 -12.83 -3.11 -6.19
C ALA A 402 -12.01 -2.83 -7.46
N GLY A 403 -12.69 -2.56 -8.59
CA GLY A 403 -12.03 -2.28 -9.86
C GLY A 403 -11.26 -0.96 -9.86
N ILE A 404 -11.92 0.16 -9.50
CA ILE A 404 -11.28 1.50 -9.55
C ILE A 404 -10.18 1.62 -8.50
N ASN A 405 -10.41 1.17 -7.26
CA ASN A 405 -9.44 1.36 -6.18
C ASN A 405 -8.48 0.18 -5.99
N SER A 406 -8.72 -0.94 -6.70
CA SER A 406 -7.91 -2.17 -6.61
C SER A 406 -7.86 -2.76 -5.20
N ILE A 407 -9.01 -2.81 -4.51
CA ILE A 407 -9.18 -3.20 -3.11
C ILE A 407 -10.30 -4.24 -2.94
N PRO A 408 -10.16 -5.45 -3.48
CA PRO A 408 -11.25 -6.43 -3.47
C PRO A 408 -11.71 -6.83 -2.07
N LEU A 409 -10.80 -7.07 -1.10
CA LEU A 409 -11.18 -7.49 0.25
C LEU A 409 -11.91 -6.38 1.01
N THR A 410 -11.37 -5.18 0.98
CA THR A 410 -12.00 -4.00 1.59
C THR A 410 -13.36 -3.72 0.99
N SER A 411 -13.50 -3.87 -0.32
CA SER A 411 -14.76 -3.65 -1.04
C SER A 411 -15.85 -4.65 -0.62
N ILE A 412 -15.52 -5.95 -0.56
CA ILE A 412 -16.44 -6.99 -0.10
C ILE A 412 -16.93 -6.69 1.32
N LEU A 413 -15.99 -6.43 2.22
CA LEU A 413 -16.31 -6.24 3.64
C LEU A 413 -17.05 -4.93 3.90
N LEU A 414 -16.71 -3.85 3.18
CA LEU A 414 -17.42 -2.59 3.33
C LEU A 414 -18.89 -2.72 2.92
N VAL A 415 -19.15 -3.23 1.72
CA VAL A 415 -20.53 -3.36 1.24
C VAL A 415 -21.31 -4.33 2.12
N PHE A 416 -20.66 -5.41 2.60
CA PHE A 416 -21.24 -6.34 3.56
C PHE A 416 -21.61 -5.65 4.89
N GLU A 417 -20.71 -4.89 5.51
CA GLU A 417 -21.00 -4.20 6.78
C GLU A 417 -22.10 -3.15 6.64
N VAL A 418 -22.09 -2.42 5.53
CA VAL A 418 -23.10 -1.38 5.27
C VAL A 418 -24.48 -1.99 4.98
N THR A 419 -24.54 -3.13 4.28
CA THR A 419 -25.82 -3.85 4.02
C THR A 419 -26.31 -4.61 5.25
N GLY A 420 -25.37 -5.20 6.02
CA GLY A 420 -25.65 -6.04 7.17
C GLY A 420 -26.32 -7.37 6.79
N ASP A 421 -26.25 -7.80 5.53
CA ASP A 421 -26.83 -9.04 5.06
C ASP A 421 -25.76 -10.01 4.52
N TYR A 422 -25.63 -11.17 5.19
CA TYR A 422 -24.68 -12.22 4.83
C TYR A 422 -24.94 -12.83 3.44
N LYS A 423 -26.19 -12.82 2.96
CA LYS A 423 -26.54 -13.41 1.67
C LYS A 423 -25.79 -12.76 0.50
N PHE A 424 -25.42 -11.48 0.64
CA PHE A 424 -24.66 -10.74 -0.39
C PHE A 424 -23.20 -11.15 -0.52
N ILE A 425 -22.62 -11.83 0.44
CA ILE A 425 -21.18 -12.01 0.48
C ILE A 425 -20.65 -12.78 -0.74
N LEU A 426 -21.37 -13.79 -1.21
CA LEU A 426 -20.97 -14.59 -2.37
C LEU A 426 -21.02 -13.80 -3.69
N PRO A 427 -22.15 -13.12 -4.05
CA PRO A 427 -22.18 -12.24 -5.20
C PRO A 427 -21.14 -11.10 -5.14
N LEU A 428 -20.92 -10.51 -3.96
CA LEU A 428 -19.91 -9.47 -3.77
C LEU A 428 -18.48 -9.99 -3.98
N MET A 429 -18.16 -11.17 -3.46
CA MET A 429 -16.85 -11.81 -3.70
C MET A 429 -16.62 -12.02 -5.19
N LEU A 430 -17.62 -12.56 -5.89
CA LEU A 430 -17.54 -12.78 -7.33
C LEU A 430 -17.31 -11.47 -8.08
N SER A 431 -18.13 -10.44 -7.82
CA SER A 431 -18.07 -9.16 -8.50
C SER A 431 -16.77 -8.42 -8.22
N SER A 432 -16.35 -8.35 -6.97
CA SER A 432 -15.14 -7.63 -6.56
C SER A 432 -13.88 -8.26 -7.13
N ILE A 433 -13.75 -9.59 -7.05
CA ILE A 433 -12.55 -10.29 -7.54
C ILE A 433 -12.46 -10.24 -9.07
N ILE A 434 -13.56 -10.50 -9.80
CA ILE A 434 -13.52 -10.49 -11.27
C ILE A 434 -13.23 -9.08 -11.79
N SER A 435 -13.89 -8.07 -11.25
CA SER A 435 -13.63 -6.68 -11.64
C SER A 435 -12.17 -6.27 -11.38
N TYR A 436 -11.63 -6.64 -10.21
CA TYR A 436 -10.22 -6.44 -9.88
C TYR A 436 -9.28 -7.16 -10.86
N LEU A 437 -9.53 -8.44 -11.19
CA LEU A 437 -8.71 -9.21 -12.13
C LEU A 437 -8.70 -8.59 -13.54
N VAL A 438 -9.84 -8.08 -14.01
CA VAL A 438 -9.92 -7.34 -15.28
C VAL A 438 -8.97 -6.14 -15.26
N ILE A 439 -8.93 -5.38 -14.17
CA ILE A 439 -8.03 -4.22 -14.04
C ILE A 439 -6.56 -4.65 -14.02
N ILE A 440 -6.20 -5.63 -13.21
CA ILE A 440 -4.81 -6.11 -13.11
C ILE A 440 -4.32 -6.66 -14.46
N TYR A 441 -5.16 -7.42 -15.16
CA TYR A 441 -4.81 -7.99 -16.46
C TYR A 441 -4.53 -6.91 -17.52
N TYR A 442 -5.39 -5.89 -17.62
CA TYR A 442 -5.27 -4.86 -18.66
C TYR A 442 -4.31 -3.72 -18.31
N ARG A 443 -4.13 -3.39 -17.03
CA ARG A 443 -3.25 -2.29 -16.59
C ARG A 443 -1.90 -2.75 -16.05
N GLY A 444 -1.74 -4.04 -15.74
CA GLY A 444 -0.50 -4.58 -15.19
C GLY A 444 -0.23 -4.23 -13.72
N GLY A 445 -1.17 -3.61 -13.02
CA GLY A 445 -1.01 -3.24 -11.61
C GLY A 445 -2.21 -2.50 -11.03
N SER A 446 -2.20 -2.32 -9.71
CA SER A 446 -3.19 -1.52 -8.99
C SER A 446 -3.02 -0.03 -9.27
N GLU A 447 -4.05 0.80 -9.01
CA GLU A 447 -3.95 2.26 -9.12
C GLU A 447 -2.78 2.81 -8.32
N TYR A 448 -2.64 2.36 -7.08
CA TYR A 448 -1.57 2.81 -6.18
C TYR A 448 -0.19 2.34 -6.62
N SER A 449 -0.06 1.09 -7.09
CA SER A 449 1.23 0.57 -7.56
C SER A 449 1.72 1.30 -8.82
N ILE A 450 0.82 1.57 -9.77
CA ILE A 450 1.15 2.31 -10.99
C ILE A 450 1.52 3.77 -10.65
N ALA A 451 0.75 4.43 -9.79
CA ALA A 451 1.05 5.80 -9.37
C ALA A 451 2.40 5.92 -8.64
N LEU A 452 2.79 4.89 -7.87
CA LEU A 452 4.09 4.83 -7.22
C LEU A 452 5.21 4.56 -8.24
N MET A 453 4.99 3.67 -9.22
CA MET A 453 5.94 3.42 -10.31
C MET A 453 6.18 4.66 -11.19
N ASP A 454 5.14 5.45 -11.49
CA ASP A 454 5.26 6.73 -12.21
C ASP A 454 6.18 7.72 -11.48
N GLU A 455 6.31 7.60 -10.16
CA GLU A 455 7.22 8.39 -9.33
C GLU A 455 8.56 7.68 -9.02
N ASN A 456 8.87 6.58 -9.71
CA ASN A 456 10.06 5.74 -9.50
C ASN A 456 10.15 5.11 -8.10
N ILE A 457 9.01 4.86 -7.45
CA ILE A 457 8.92 4.17 -6.15
C ILE A 457 8.55 2.70 -6.42
N ASP A 458 9.50 1.80 -6.22
CA ASP A 458 9.29 0.37 -6.46
C ASP A 458 8.59 -0.29 -5.26
N VAL A 459 7.34 -0.69 -5.47
CA VAL A 459 6.49 -1.34 -4.44
C VAL A 459 6.94 -2.77 -4.14
N SER A 460 7.65 -3.44 -5.07
CA SER A 460 8.12 -4.82 -4.88
C SER A 460 9.21 -4.93 -3.82
N LYS A 461 9.84 -3.81 -3.47
CA LYS A 461 10.90 -3.68 -2.46
C LYS A 461 10.34 -3.35 -1.06
N LYS A 462 9.23 -4.00 -0.68
CA LYS A 462 8.60 -3.83 0.63
C LYS A 462 9.55 -4.23 1.77
N GLY A 463 9.82 -3.29 2.65
CA GLY A 463 10.36 -3.54 3.99
C GLY A 463 11.88 -3.49 4.16
N ASP A 464 12.65 -3.78 3.14
CA ASP A 464 14.04 -3.36 3.06
C ASP A 464 14.10 -2.25 2.00
N ILE A 465 14.35 -1.01 2.43
CA ILE A 465 15.06 -0.10 1.54
C ILE A 465 16.24 -0.96 1.13
N ASP A 466 16.27 -1.38 -0.13
CA ASP A 466 17.38 -2.17 -0.62
C ASP A 466 18.60 -1.23 -0.58
N VAL A 467 19.12 -1.13 0.61
CA VAL A 467 20.29 -0.28 0.96
C VAL A 467 21.42 -0.68 0.05
N LEU A 468 21.37 -1.94 -0.42
CA LEU A 468 22.31 -2.53 -1.35
C LEU A 468 22.01 -2.16 -2.81
N SER A 469 20.79 -1.68 -3.15
CA SER A 469 20.49 -1.23 -4.51
C SER A 469 21.16 0.09 -4.87
N LYS A 470 21.46 0.91 -3.88
CA LYS A 470 22.15 2.21 -4.05
C LYS A 470 23.67 2.10 -3.87
N ALA A 471 24.14 1.01 -3.28
CA ALA A 471 25.57 0.80 -3.09
C ALA A 471 26.19 0.14 -4.34
N PRO A 472 27.21 0.74 -4.95
CA PRO A 472 27.86 0.16 -6.11
C PRO A 472 28.73 -1.04 -5.70
N VAL A 473 28.84 -2.01 -6.59
CA VAL A 473 29.73 -3.19 -6.45
C VAL A 473 31.17 -2.77 -6.16
N SER A 474 31.63 -1.65 -6.75
CA SER A 474 32.96 -1.09 -6.53
C SER A 474 33.32 -0.87 -5.04
N SER A 475 32.31 -0.70 -4.17
CA SER A 475 32.54 -0.48 -2.73
C SER A 475 32.92 -1.73 -1.95
N ILE A 476 32.80 -2.93 -2.55
CA ILE A 476 33.05 -4.23 -1.90
C ILE A 476 33.91 -5.20 -2.74
N ILE A 477 34.52 -4.73 -3.84
CA ILE A 477 35.37 -5.58 -4.70
C ILE A 477 36.58 -6.07 -3.93
N LYS A 478 36.82 -7.38 -3.95
CA LYS A 478 38.09 -8.00 -3.51
C LYS A 478 38.94 -8.37 -4.71
N LYS A 479 40.20 -7.98 -4.63
CA LYS A 479 41.20 -8.27 -5.67
C LYS A 479 41.99 -9.55 -5.39
N ASP A 480 41.91 -10.08 -4.17
CA ASP A 480 42.56 -11.31 -3.75
C ASP A 480 41.69 -12.51 -4.15
N MET A 481 42.03 -13.15 -5.26
CA MET A 481 41.27 -14.24 -5.87
C MET A 481 42.21 -15.19 -6.59
N ASP A 482 41.82 -16.46 -6.71
CA ASP A 482 42.62 -17.49 -7.37
C ASP A 482 42.36 -17.47 -8.88
N ILE A 483 43.36 -17.13 -9.68
CA ILE A 483 43.28 -16.98 -11.12
C ILE A 483 44.21 -18.01 -11.82
N VAL A 484 43.68 -18.61 -12.88
CA VAL A 484 44.46 -19.49 -13.76
C VAL A 484 44.32 -19.09 -15.22
N LYS A 485 45.32 -19.42 -16.03
CA LYS A 485 45.26 -19.24 -17.49
C LYS A 485 44.45 -20.35 -18.17
N ALA A 486 43.83 -20.04 -19.28
CA ALA A 486 43.04 -20.97 -20.07
C ALA A 486 43.74 -22.34 -20.38
N LYS A 487 45.07 -22.30 -20.55
CA LYS A 487 45.88 -23.48 -20.90
C LYS A 487 46.47 -24.21 -19.67
N THR A 488 46.08 -23.87 -18.46
CA THR A 488 46.54 -24.53 -17.24
C THR A 488 46.07 -25.99 -17.21
N SER A 489 46.98 -26.93 -16.96
CA SER A 489 46.67 -28.35 -16.91
C SER A 489 45.83 -28.74 -15.71
N PHE A 490 45.08 -29.83 -15.82
CA PHE A 490 44.16 -30.34 -14.81
C PHE A 490 44.85 -30.62 -13.45
N ASN A 491 46.07 -31.17 -13.45
CA ASN A 491 46.83 -31.45 -12.24
C ASN A 491 47.17 -30.19 -11.44
N ILE A 492 47.45 -29.09 -12.12
CA ILE A 492 47.65 -27.78 -11.47
C ILE A 492 46.34 -27.24 -10.94
N LEU A 493 45.21 -27.41 -11.69
CA LEU A 493 43.89 -27.00 -11.26
C LEU A 493 43.44 -27.65 -9.96
N ILE A 494 43.66 -28.98 -9.83
CA ILE A 494 43.35 -29.72 -8.59
C ILE A 494 44.07 -29.09 -7.37
N ASN A 495 45.38 -28.88 -7.52
CA ASN A 495 46.16 -28.31 -6.42
C ASN A 495 45.71 -26.85 -6.10
N THR A 496 45.38 -26.08 -7.12
CA THR A 496 44.91 -24.71 -6.94
C THR A 496 43.53 -24.66 -6.27
N ILE A 497 42.57 -25.52 -6.67
CA ILE A 497 41.22 -25.48 -6.07
C ILE A 497 41.19 -25.97 -4.63
N ILE A 498 42.07 -26.94 -4.27
CA ILE A 498 42.21 -27.43 -2.89
C ILE A 498 42.75 -26.33 -1.98
N SER A 499 43.62 -25.47 -2.49
CA SER A 499 44.22 -24.33 -1.75
C SER A 499 43.48 -23.02 -1.97
N ALA A 500 42.46 -22.99 -2.83
CA ALA A 500 41.73 -21.80 -3.17
C ALA A 500 41.03 -21.19 -1.96
N LYS A 501 41.22 -19.89 -1.77
CA LYS A 501 40.71 -19.14 -0.62
C LYS A 501 39.17 -19.10 -0.56
N TYR A 502 38.53 -19.07 -1.72
CA TYR A 502 37.05 -18.94 -1.87
C TYR A 502 36.40 -20.14 -2.51
N GLY A 503 37.14 -21.24 -2.77
CA GLY A 503 36.63 -22.47 -3.34
C GLY A 503 36.33 -22.42 -4.86
N ASP A 504 36.53 -21.26 -5.50
CA ASP A 504 36.35 -21.03 -6.92
C ASP A 504 37.65 -20.56 -7.58
N ILE A 505 37.87 -20.96 -8.84
CA ILE A 505 39.01 -20.50 -9.66
C ILE A 505 38.48 -19.72 -10.84
N PHE A 506 39.06 -18.54 -11.10
CA PHE A 506 38.67 -17.68 -12.22
C PHE A 506 39.65 -17.89 -13.39
N VAL A 507 39.07 -18.19 -14.56
CA VAL A 507 39.87 -18.49 -15.76
C VAL A 507 39.97 -17.26 -16.63
N ILE A 508 41.21 -16.93 -17.04
CA ILE A 508 41.50 -15.81 -17.94
C ILE A 508 42.28 -16.29 -19.17
N ASN A 509 42.13 -15.53 -20.28
CA ASN A 509 42.96 -15.75 -21.48
C ASN A 509 44.33 -15.04 -21.38
N ASP A 510 45.14 -15.17 -22.43
CA ASP A 510 46.47 -14.51 -22.48
C ASP A 510 46.41 -12.97 -22.53
N LYS A 511 45.22 -12.40 -22.79
CA LYS A 511 44.93 -10.95 -22.76
C LYS A 511 44.30 -10.49 -21.43
N GLU A 512 44.34 -11.35 -20.40
CA GLU A 512 43.72 -11.10 -19.08
C GLU A 512 42.17 -10.92 -19.12
N GLN A 513 41.51 -11.37 -20.16
CA GLN A 513 40.06 -11.31 -20.25
C GLN A 513 39.44 -12.52 -19.57
N PHE A 514 38.34 -12.29 -18.86
CA PHE A 514 37.58 -13.32 -18.13
C PHE A 514 36.92 -14.29 -19.09
N LEU A 515 37.13 -15.59 -18.90
CA LEU A 515 36.54 -16.67 -19.68
C LEU A 515 35.44 -17.42 -18.96
N GLY A 516 35.61 -17.68 -17.65
CA GLY A 516 34.65 -18.43 -16.86
C GLY A 516 35.17 -18.74 -15.45
N ILE A 517 34.36 -19.48 -14.70
CA ILE A 517 34.65 -19.94 -13.33
C ILE A 517 34.75 -21.47 -13.34
N ILE A 518 35.65 -22.01 -12.54
CA ILE A 518 35.73 -23.43 -12.23
C ILE A 518 35.46 -23.60 -10.74
N THR A 519 34.43 -24.37 -10.40
CA THR A 519 34.07 -24.70 -9.01
C THR A 519 34.62 -26.07 -8.60
N LEU A 520 34.64 -26.34 -7.28
CA LEU A 520 35.00 -27.66 -6.77
C LEU A 520 34.09 -28.77 -7.36
N LYS A 521 32.85 -28.45 -7.70
CA LYS A 521 31.88 -29.38 -8.32
C LYS A 521 32.33 -29.81 -9.73
N ASP A 522 32.82 -28.85 -10.52
CA ASP A 522 33.28 -29.09 -11.89
C ASP A 522 34.54 -30.00 -11.89
N VAL A 523 35.47 -29.72 -10.98
CA VAL A 523 36.67 -30.55 -10.81
C VAL A 523 36.34 -31.95 -10.32
N ARG A 524 35.40 -32.12 -9.39
CA ARG A 524 34.94 -33.41 -8.90
C ARG A 524 34.32 -34.25 -10.02
N GLN A 525 33.55 -33.62 -10.91
CA GLN A 525 32.92 -34.30 -12.04
C GLN A 525 33.96 -34.80 -13.05
N ALA A 526 35.01 -34.00 -13.32
CA ALA A 526 36.11 -34.38 -14.17
C ALA A 526 36.99 -35.51 -13.59
N LEU A 527 37.13 -35.57 -12.25
CA LEU A 527 37.87 -36.63 -11.54
C LEU A 527 37.19 -38.02 -11.65
N LEU A 528 35.92 -38.10 -11.92
CA LEU A 528 35.19 -39.37 -12.10
C LEU A 528 35.52 -40.05 -13.46
N ASP A 529 36.09 -39.31 -14.42
CA ASP A 529 36.48 -39.76 -15.76
C ASP A 529 38.02 -39.84 -15.87
N ASN A 530 38.59 -40.85 -15.23
CA ASN A 530 40.06 -40.99 -15.07
C ASN A 530 40.85 -40.99 -16.39
N ASP A 531 40.24 -41.40 -17.51
CA ASP A 531 40.93 -41.52 -18.82
C ASP A 531 41.10 -40.17 -19.55
N LEU A 532 40.35 -39.15 -19.16
CA LEU A 532 40.35 -37.81 -19.76
C LEU A 532 41.07 -36.77 -18.94
N ALA A 533 41.30 -37.01 -17.64
CA ALA A 533 41.82 -36.03 -16.69
C ALA A 533 43.17 -35.40 -17.10
N ASP A 534 44.09 -36.21 -17.66
CA ASP A 534 45.42 -35.73 -18.09
C ASP A 534 45.40 -34.91 -19.39
N LEU A 535 44.29 -34.92 -20.13
CA LEU A 535 44.09 -34.16 -21.38
C LEU A 535 43.37 -32.84 -21.17
N LEU A 536 42.68 -32.64 -20.02
CA LEU A 536 41.88 -31.47 -19.76
C LEU A 536 42.73 -30.25 -19.37
N ILE A 537 42.31 -29.08 -19.88
CA ILE A 537 42.89 -27.79 -19.51
C ILE A 537 41.78 -26.88 -18.89
N ALA A 538 42.17 -25.79 -18.25
CA ALA A 538 41.27 -24.90 -17.55
C ALA A 538 40.11 -24.35 -18.41
N SER A 539 40.35 -24.11 -19.69
CA SER A 539 39.29 -23.65 -20.60
C SER A 539 38.18 -24.67 -20.85
N ASP A 540 38.47 -25.96 -20.70
CA ASP A 540 37.51 -27.06 -20.98
C ASP A 540 36.51 -27.21 -19.81
N LEU A 541 36.94 -26.84 -18.61
CA LEU A 541 36.16 -26.92 -17.38
C LEU A 541 35.50 -25.58 -17.02
N ALA A 542 35.94 -24.45 -17.63
CA ALA A 542 35.46 -23.13 -17.30
C ALA A 542 34.00 -22.93 -17.73
N VAL A 543 33.11 -22.75 -16.78
CA VAL A 543 31.70 -22.40 -17.02
C VAL A 543 31.58 -20.90 -17.19
N LYS A 544 31.05 -20.49 -18.35
CA LYS A 544 30.80 -19.07 -18.61
C LYS A 544 29.56 -18.61 -17.86
N LEU A 545 29.75 -17.76 -16.86
CA LEU A 545 28.71 -17.20 -16.01
C LEU A 545 28.59 -15.69 -16.20
N PRO A 546 27.41 -15.10 -15.88
CA PRO A 546 27.24 -13.65 -15.89
C PRO A 546 28.20 -12.99 -14.87
N ALA A 547 28.77 -11.87 -15.26
CA ALA A 547 29.62 -11.03 -14.42
C ALA A 547 28.97 -9.69 -14.17
N VAL A 548 29.23 -9.08 -13.02
CA VAL A 548 28.82 -7.72 -12.70
C VAL A 548 29.89 -6.70 -13.08
N GLN A 549 29.48 -5.45 -13.26
CA GLN A 549 30.39 -4.32 -13.46
C GLN A 549 30.65 -3.60 -12.14
N PRO A 550 31.77 -2.86 -12.00
CA PRO A 550 32.02 -2.05 -10.81
C PRO A 550 30.92 -1.04 -10.47
N GLN A 551 30.23 -0.53 -11.48
CA GLN A 551 29.14 0.47 -11.35
C GLN A 551 27.78 -0.17 -11.04
N ASP A 552 27.63 -1.49 -11.23
CA ASP A 552 26.39 -2.18 -10.94
C ASP A 552 26.08 -2.11 -9.44
N SER A 553 24.79 -2.22 -9.09
CA SER A 553 24.38 -2.27 -7.69
C SER A 553 24.72 -3.61 -7.05
N ILE A 554 24.98 -3.63 -5.75
CA ILE A 554 25.18 -4.87 -4.99
C ILE A 554 23.96 -5.80 -5.12
N SER A 555 22.76 -5.25 -5.25
CA SER A 555 21.55 -6.05 -5.45
C SER A 555 21.56 -6.81 -6.78
N THR A 556 22.26 -6.32 -7.81
CA THR A 556 22.48 -7.04 -9.07
C THR A 556 23.36 -8.27 -8.85
N ALA A 557 24.43 -8.12 -8.05
CA ALA A 557 25.29 -9.25 -7.69
C ALA A 557 24.51 -10.34 -6.93
N ILE A 558 23.64 -9.95 -5.98
CA ILE A 558 22.78 -10.88 -5.23
C ILE A 558 21.84 -11.66 -6.17
N LYS A 559 21.24 -11.00 -7.17
CA LYS A 559 20.38 -11.67 -8.15
C LYS A 559 21.14 -12.75 -8.93
N ILE A 560 22.34 -12.44 -9.39
CA ILE A 560 23.20 -13.39 -10.12
C ILE A 560 23.60 -14.55 -9.20
N MET A 561 23.99 -14.28 -7.94
CA MET A 561 24.30 -15.32 -6.96
C MET A 561 23.13 -16.30 -6.78
N LYS A 562 21.91 -15.76 -6.64
CA LYS A 562 20.72 -16.57 -6.43
C LYS A 562 20.29 -17.35 -7.69
N GLU A 563 20.41 -16.75 -8.86
CA GLU A 563 19.97 -17.35 -10.14
C GLU A 563 20.89 -18.50 -10.56
N TYR A 564 22.19 -18.36 -10.30
CA TYR A 564 23.23 -19.32 -10.73
C TYR A 564 23.82 -20.12 -9.57
N ASP A 565 23.27 -20.02 -8.36
CA ASP A 565 23.71 -20.74 -7.16
C ASP A 565 25.21 -20.54 -6.87
N LEU A 566 25.66 -19.27 -6.91
CA LEU A 566 27.06 -18.88 -6.75
C LEU A 566 27.33 -18.29 -5.37
N GLU A 567 28.46 -18.66 -4.75
CA GLU A 567 28.95 -17.98 -3.55
C GLU A 567 29.75 -16.71 -3.88
N ASN A 568 30.39 -16.68 -5.06
CA ASN A 568 31.23 -15.58 -5.52
C ASN A 568 30.85 -15.16 -6.94
N VAL A 569 30.75 -13.84 -7.17
CA VAL A 569 30.42 -13.30 -8.51
C VAL A 569 31.63 -12.52 -9.05
N PRO A 570 32.08 -12.80 -10.29
CA PRO A 570 33.17 -12.08 -10.91
C PRO A 570 32.76 -10.65 -11.25
N VAL A 571 33.68 -9.71 -11.03
CA VAL A 571 33.54 -8.30 -11.44
C VAL A 571 34.40 -8.07 -12.68
N VAL A 572 33.76 -7.75 -13.79
CA VAL A 572 34.44 -7.62 -15.09
C VAL A 572 34.19 -6.25 -15.69
N ASN A 573 35.26 -5.62 -16.13
CA ASN A 573 35.17 -4.35 -16.86
C ASN A 573 34.67 -4.60 -18.30
N ARG A 574 33.51 -4.06 -18.65
CA ARG A 574 32.87 -4.28 -19.92
C ARG A 574 33.65 -3.71 -21.12
N ALA A 575 34.43 -2.66 -20.90
CA ALA A 575 35.16 -1.99 -21.98
C ALA A 575 36.34 -2.84 -22.51
N ASN A 576 37.02 -3.61 -21.64
CA ASN A 576 38.20 -4.38 -22.00
C ASN A 576 38.07 -5.88 -21.73
N GLY A 577 36.99 -6.32 -21.08
CA GLY A 577 36.74 -7.71 -20.69
C GLY A 577 37.62 -8.24 -19.56
N LYS A 578 38.41 -7.38 -18.89
CA LYS A 578 39.31 -7.79 -17.82
C LYS A 578 38.58 -8.05 -16.52
N LEU A 579 39.04 -9.08 -15.79
CA LEU A 579 38.59 -9.39 -14.45
C LEU A 579 39.21 -8.39 -13.45
N GLU A 580 38.36 -7.60 -12.76
CA GLU A 580 38.80 -6.58 -11.78
C GLU A 580 38.80 -7.09 -10.34
N GLY A 581 38.02 -8.13 -10.05
CA GLY A 581 37.88 -8.70 -8.72
C GLY A 581 36.69 -9.62 -8.59
N ILE A 582 36.30 -9.90 -7.37
CA ILE A 582 35.15 -10.71 -7.01
C ILE A 582 34.32 -10.02 -5.93
N VAL A 583 33.05 -10.40 -5.86
CA VAL A 583 32.16 -10.09 -4.74
C VAL A 583 31.73 -11.38 -4.08
N THR A 584 31.93 -11.51 -2.77
CA THR A 584 31.53 -12.69 -2.01
C THR A 584 30.24 -12.43 -1.24
N HIS A 585 29.50 -13.49 -0.91
CA HIS A 585 28.31 -13.41 -0.07
C HIS A 585 28.61 -12.74 1.29
N ARG A 586 29.79 -13.02 1.85
CA ARG A 586 30.24 -12.45 3.12
C ARG A 586 30.43 -10.93 3.04
N ASP A 587 31.03 -10.41 1.95
CA ASP A 587 31.26 -8.98 1.79
C ASP A 587 29.96 -8.20 1.63
N ILE A 588 28.97 -8.81 0.98
CA ILE A 588 27.62 -8.24 0.87
C ILE A 588 26.99 -8.11 2.27
N ILE A 589 27.08 -9.16 3.09
CA ILE A 589 26.55 -9.17 4.46
C ILE A 589 27.27 -8.14 5.33
N GLU A 590 28.60 -8.08 5.28
CA GLU A 590 29.40 -7.09 6.03
C GLU A 590 29.03 -5.65 5.61
N LYS A 591 28.87 -5.41 4.31
CA LYS A 591 28.44 -4.09 3.80
C LYS A 591 27.03 -3.72 4.22
N TYR A 592 26.09 -4.69 4.20
CA TYR A 592 24.74 -4.49 4.69
C TYR A 592 24.73 -4.01 6.14
N PHE A 593 25.44 -4.71 7.04
CA PHE A 593 25.53 -4.30 8.45
C PHE A 593 26.20 -2.94 8.61
N SER A 594 27.29 -2.66 7.88
CA SER A 594 27.94 -1.34 7.92
C SER A 594 26.98 -0.21 7.56
N ILE A 595 26.15 -0.39 6.53
CA ILE A 595 25.21 0.67 6.10
C ILE A 595 24.05 0.78 7.09
N VAL A 596 23.57 -0.32 7.66
CA VAL A 596 22.53 -0.31 8.71
C VAL A 596 23.04 0.41 9.96
N ASP A 597 24.27 0.16 10.37
CA ASP A 597 24.91 0.84 11.50
C ASP A 597 25.13 2.34 11.24
N ASP A 598 25.56 2.72 10.03
CA ASP A 598 25.71 4.13 9.62
C ASP A 598 24.36 4.87 9.62
N ILE A 599 23.30 4.21 9.20
CA ILE A 599 21.93 4.76 9.26
C ILE A 599 21.49 4.92 10.71
N ALA A 600 21.74 3.94 11.56
CA ALA A 600 21.42 4.01 13.00
C ALA A 600 22.21 5.12 13.71
N LEU A 601 23.50 5.30 13.37
CA LEU A 601 24.35 6.35 13.91
C LEU A 601 23.90 7.75 13.46
N SER A 602 23.55 7.89 12.19
CA SER A 602 23.04 9.16 11.64
C SER A 602 21.69 9.53 12.26
N GLU A 603 20.81 8.55 12.56
CA GLU A 603 19.57 8.76 13.31
C GLU A 603 19.85 9.23 14.76
N HIS A 604 20.90 8.73 15.40
CA HIS A 604 21.31 9.17 16.75
C HIS A 604 21.87 10.59 16.75
N LEU A 605 22.65 10.97 15.73
CA LEU A 605 23.23 12.32 15.60
C LEU A 605 22.15 13.36 15.30
N ILE A 606 21.20 13.08 14.43
CA ILE A 606 20.06 13.96 14.14
C ILE A 606 19.16 14.15 15.38
N LYS A 607 19.05 13.11 16.23
CA LYS A 607 18.34 13.21 17.52
C LYS A 607 19.09 14.07 18.53
N SER A 608 20.43 14.07 18.53
CA SER A 608 21.25 14.86 19.45
C SER A 608 21.34 16.34 19.07
N GLU A 609 21.28 16.68 17.77
CA GLU A 609 21.25 18.07 17.29
C GLU A 609 19.86 18.73 17.46
N LYS A 610 18.77 17.96 17.46
CA LYS A 610 17.43 18.48 17.75
C LYS A 610 17.11 18.59 19.25
N ALA A 611 18.01 18.10 20.10
CA ALA A 611 17.89 18.20 21.57
C ALA A 611 18.75 19.33 22.17
N LYS A 612 19.51 20.05 21.36
CA LYS A 612 20.15 21.34 21.66
C LYS A 612 19.31 22.47 21.01
#